data_7b750c7f33d67fc22bf02408567e294d
#
_entry.id   7b750c7f33d67fc22bf02408567e294d
#
_cell.length_a   1.000
_cell.length_b   1.000
_cell.length_c   1.000
_cell.angle_alpha   90.00
_cell.angle_beta   90.00
_cell.angle_gamma   90.00
#
_symmetry.space_group_name_H-M   'P 1'
#
loop_
_entity.id
_entity.type
_entity.pdbx_description
1 polymer ?
#
loop_
_entity_poly.entity_id
_entity_poly.type
_entity_poly.pdbx_seq_one_letter_code
_entity_poly.pdbx_strand_id
1 'polypeptide(L)'
;MTATGAPGGRARGRAGSQARPQPPSRARPQTHAEPRPQASSESRGQAHSESRPQAHSESRGQARSESRPQVHRQGRPQTRPQDARRQTITEYVLEHSTATAAELAGLTGVSLMTVHRDLDELARLGVLRKFRGGVSALPSSVFESSLEYRLGVNRAEKEAVAAVAAELVEPGMSVMLDDSTTALALARLLVEAAPLTVVTNARRVAEVFAGVPHIRLIGLGGEYSHTHDSFLGVPCAEAIGALSVDMVLVSTSAMDARTTYHQEQDVVLVKRAMLAAGTRKVLLMDASKTRRTALHRLCPVDDFDQVVVDDGIEAGLLEELRESVDVRVAKPVS
;
A
#
# COMPACT_ATOMS: atom_id res chain seq x y z
N MET A 1 -6.84 32.89 -69.21
CA MET A 1 -5.70 33.29 -70.04
C MET A 1 -4.48 32.72 -69.37
N THR A 2 -4.02 31.65 -69.94
CA THR A 2 -2.68 31.34 -70.50
C THR A 2 -1.61 31.18 -69.42
N ALA A 3 -1.19 30.03 -69.12
CA ALA A 3 -0.40 29.02 -69.86
C ALA A 3 1.08 29.09 -69.44
N THR A 4 1.55 27.94 -69.15
CA THR A 4 2.78 27.23 -69.57
C THR A 4 4.11 27.50 -68.88
N GLY A 5 4.72 26.40 -68.44
CA GLY A 5 6.08 26.04 -68.74
C GLY A 5 6.81 25.17 -67.66
N ALA A 6 6.88 23.88 -67.84
CA ALA A 6 8.04 23.05 -67.51
C ALA A 6 9.03 23.04 -68.65
N PRO A 7 10.29 22.56 -68.59
CA PRO A 7 10.74 21.27 -68.04
C PRO A 7 12.17 21.18 -67.52
N GLY A 8 12.48 20.04 -66.88
CA GLY A 8 13.61 19.20 -67.23
C GLY A 8 14.94 19.36 -66.45
N GLY A 9 15.39 18.26 -65.86
CA GLY A 9 16.74 18.12 -65.34
C GLY A 9 17.01 16.79 -64.64
N ARG A 10 17.24 15.72 -65.39
CA ARG A 10 17.76 14.45 -64.90
C ARG A 10 19.25 14.59 -64.58
N ALA A 11 19.66 14.20 -63.39
CA ALA A 11 21.04 13.83 -63.10
C ALA A 11 21.08 12.51 -62.35
N ARG A 12 21.68 11.52 -62.99
CA ARG A 12 22.04 10.21 -62.42
C ARG A 12 23.32 10.38 -61.60
N GLY A 13 23.38 9.85 -60.39
CA GLY A 13 24.55 9.82 -59.51
C GLY A 13 24.63 8.56 -58.66
N ARG A 14 25.34 7.60 -59.11
CA ARG A 14 26.20 6.56 -58.49
C ARG A 14 25.76 5.98 -57.12
N ALA A 15 25.52 4.66 -57.13
CA ALA A 15 25.54 3.73 -56.05
C ALA A 15 26.89 3.74 -55.29
N GLY A 16 26.83 4.02 -53.98
CA GLY A 16 27.93 3.81 -53.02
C GLY A 16 27.59 2.60 -52.16
N SER A 17 28.34 1.53 -52.37
CA SER A 17 28.35 0.31 -51.56
C SER A 17 28.79 0.64 -50.13
N GLN A 18 27.94 0.51 -49.16
CA GLN A 18 28.35 0.49 -47.74
C GLN A 18 28.28 -0.94 -47.20
N ALA A 19 29.45 -1.39 -46.76
CA ALA A 19 29.67 -2.68 -46.18
C ALA A 19 28.92 -2.84 -44.83
N ARG A 20 28.31 -4.00 -44.64
CA ARG A 20 27.71 -4.45 -43.37
C ARG A 20 28.81 -4.70 -42.35
N PRO A 21 28.66 -4.26 -41.10
CA PRO A 21 29.52 -4.70 -40.01
C PRO A 21 29.21 -6.13 -39.59
N GLN A 22 30.27 -6.92 -39.40
CA GLN A 22 30.19 -8.31 -38.88
C GLN A 22 29.95 -8.29 -37.35
N PRO A 23 29.24 -9.28 -36.80
CA PRO A 23 29.07 -9.40 -35.37
C PRO A 23 30.34 -9.94 -34.69
N PRO A 24 30.59 -9.55 -33.40
CA PRO A 24 31.75 -10.00 -32.68
C PRO A 24 31.68 -11.48 -32.30
N SER A 25 32.84 -12.12 -32.43
CA SER A 25 33.11 -13.53 -32.09
C SER A 25 32.81 -13.85 -30.62
N ARG A 26 32.04 -14.91 -30.37
CA ARG A 26 31.79 -15.48 -29.05
C ARG A 26 33.08 -16.12 -28.50
N ALA A 27 33.60 -15.56 -27.41
CA ALA A 27 34.58 -16.23 -26.56
C ALA A 27 33.91 -17.34 -25.73
N ARG A 28 34.52 -18.53 -25.73
CA ARG A 28 34.13 -19.68 -24.91
C ARG A 28 34.49 -19.39 -23.44
N PRO A 29 33.61 -19.74 -22.46
CA PRO A 29 33.99 -19.70 -21.06
C PRO A 29 34.92 -20.87 -20.72
N GLN A 30 36.02 -20.55 -20.01
CA GLN A 30 36.90 -21.51 -19.39
C GLN A 30 36.26 -22.06 -18.13
N THR A 31 36.15 -23.38 -18.05
CA THR A 31 35.72 -24.13 -16.86
C THR A 31 36.83 -24.11 -15.81
N HIS A 32 36.64 -23.45 -14.69
CA HIS A 32 37.41 -23.63 -13.47
C HIS A 32 36.78 -24.77 -12.64
N ALA A 33 37.62 -25.78 -12.38
CA ALA A 33 37.29 -26.91 -11.53
C ALA A 33 37.23 -26.53 -10.06
N GLU A 34 36.19 -26.91 -9.38
CA GLU A 34 36.04 -26.81 -7.91
C GLU A 34 36.93 -27.87 -7.21
N PRO A 35 37.52 -27.54 -6.04
CA PRO A 35 38.15 -28.54 -5.19
C PRO A 35 37.10 -29.18 -4.24
N ARG A 36 37.07 -30.50 -4.18
CA ARG A 36 36.29 -31.32 -3.25
C ARG A 36 36.76 -31.11 -1.81
N PRO A 37 35.86 -31.10 -0.82
CA PRO A 37 36.23 -31.16 0.59
C PRO A 37 36.56 -32.63 0.97
N GLN A 38 37.66 -32.76 1.70
CA GLN A 38 38.13 -34.00 2.29
C GLN A 38 37.31 -34.37 3.53
N ALA A 39 36.91 -35.62 3.64
CA ALA A 39 36.37 -36.25 4.83
C ALA A 39 37.50 -36.45 5.86
N SER A 40 37.28 -36.07 7.11
CA SER A 40 38.08 -36.50 8.25
C SER A 40 37.23 -37.25 9.25
N SER A 41 37.76 -38.38 9.58
CA SER A 41 37.31 -39.51 10.35
C SER A 41 37.19 -39.25 11.86
N GLU A 42 36.18 -39.90 12.43
CA GLU A 42 36.16 -40.64 13.71
C GLU A 42 36.92 -40.17 14.95
N SER A 43 36.20 -39.94 16.04
CA SER A 43 36.59 -40.56 17.31
C SER A 43 35.40 -40.90 18.22
N ARG A 44 35.48 -42.13 18.69
CA ARG A 44 34.61 -42.81 19.66
C ARG A 44 34.74 -42.24 21.09
N GLY A 45 33.64 -42.49 21.84
CA GLY A 45 33.71 -42.88 23.25
C GLY A 45 33.09 -41.89 24.23
N GLN A 46 32.08 -42.14 24.93
CA GLN A 46 31.92 -43.08 26.04
C GLN A 46 30.51 -42.88 26.67
N ALA A 47 29.94 -44.01 27.02
CA ALA A 47 28.70 -44.11 27.78
C ALA A 47 28.93 -43.85 29.27
N HIS A 48 28.01 -43.16 29.93
CA HIS A 48 27.73 -43.32 31.39
C HIS A 48 26.25 -43.06 31.65
N SER A 49 25.58 -44.07 31.97
CA SER A 49 24.97 -44.59 33.20
C SER A 49 23.69 -43.86 33.64
N GLU A 50 22.69 -44.70 33.68
CA GLU A 50 21.35 -44.54 34.23
C GLU A 50 21.32 -44.06 35.70
N SER A 51 20.32 -43.24 36.00
CA SER A 51 19.68 -43.23 37.33
C SER A 51 18.21 -42.82 37.20
N ARG A 52 17.34 -43.73 37.57
CA ARG A 52 15.90 -43.58 37.74
C ARG A 52 15.62 -42.76 38.99
N PRO A 53 14.61 -41.91 39.04
CA PRO A 53 14.10 -41.28 40.26
C PRO A 53 12.95 -42.13 40.86
N GLN A 54 12.93 -42.07 42.16
CA GLN A 54 11.93 -42.61 43.07
C GLN A 54 10.61 -41.82 43.02
N ALA A 55 9.52 -42.56 43.17
CA ALA A 55 8.18 -42.04 43.38
C ALA A 55 8.03 -41.48 44.82
N HIS A 56 7.40 -40.36 44.96
CA HIS A 56 6.73 -39.92 46.18
C HIS A 56 5.32 -39.42 45.91
N SER A 57 4.47 -40.00 46.69
CA SER A 57 3.05 -39.95 46.95
C SER A 57 2.37 -38.57 46.93
N GLU A 58 1.17 -38.62 46.41
CA GLU A 58 -0.12 -38.00 46.77
C GLU A 58 -0.17 -36.80 47.71
N SER A 59 -0.75 -35.70 47.25
CA SER A 59 -1.65 -34.88 48.06
C SER A 59 -2.72 -34.18 47.22
N ARG A 60 -3.93 -34.49 47.55
CA ARG A 60 -5.25 -33.87 47.35
C ARG A 60 -5.35 -32.50 46.72
N GLY A 61 -6.21 -32.47 45.77
CA GLY A 61 -7.18 -31.57 45.21
C GLY A 61 -7.34 -30.17 45.80
N GLN A 62 -7.25 -29.22 44.87
CA GLN A 62 -8.08 -28.00 44.92
C GLN A 62 -8.53 -27.71 43.47
N ALA A 63 -9.83 -27.72 43.28
CA ALA A 63 -10.51 -27.31 42.06
C ALA A 63 -10.12 -25.85 41.73
N ARG A 64 -9.35 -25.64 40.69
CA ARG A 64 -9.20 -24.32 40.10
C ARG A 64 -10.40 -24.06 39.18
N SER A 65 -11.20 -23.10 39.56
CA SER A 65 -12.22 -22.51 38.71
C SER A 65 -11.58 -22.03 37.40
N GLU A 66 -12.01 -22.63 36.31
CA GLU A 66 -11.70 -22.13 34.96
C GLU A 66 -12.33 -20.75 34.78
N SER A 67 -11.53 -19.71 34.94
CA SER A 67 -11.90 -18.38 34.49
C SER A 67 -11.86 -18.36 32.96
N ARG A 68 -13.05 -18.38 32.35
CA ARG A 68 -13.23 -18.07 30.93
C ARG A 68 -12.50 -16.76 30.60
N PRO A 69 -11.70 -16.70 29.50
CA PRO A 69 -11.15 -15.44 29.05
C PRO A 69 -12.30 -14.50 28.74
N GLN A 70 -12.38 -13.39 29.47
CA GLN A 70 -13.26 -12.28 29.11
C GLN A 70 -12.73 -11.71 27.79
N VAL A 71 -13.48 -11.95 26.72
CA VAL A 71 -13.31 -11.21 25.48
C VAL A 71 -13.58 -9.75 25.82
N HIS A 72 -12.51 -8.96 25.95
CA HIS A 72 -12.63 -7.51 25.99
C HIS A 72 -13.29 -7.08 24.67
N ARG A 73 -14.58 -6.80 24.73
CA ARG A 73 -15.25 -5.98 23.73
C ARG A 73 -14.51 -4.64 23.71
N GLN A 74 -13.57 -4.50 22.79
CA GLN A 74 -12.95 -3.21 22.50
C GLN A 74 -14.07 -2.30 22.01
N GLY A 75 -14.36 -1.29 22.83
CA GLY A 75 -15.32 -0.25 22.48
C GLY A 75 -14.94 0.40 21.15
N ARG A 76 -15.95 0.81 20.39
CA ARG A 76 -15.88 1.56 19.14
C ARG A 76 -14.69 2.51 19.13
N PRO A 77 -13.85 2.51 18.09
CA PRO A 77 -12.87 3.55 17.89
C PRO A 77 -13.61 4.84 17.44
N GLN A 78 -14.00 5.64 18.41
CA GLN A 78 -14.41 7.03 18.14
C GLN A 78 -13.17 7.75 17.64
N THR A 79 -13.27 8.41 16.49
CA THR A 79 -12.25 9.35 16.02
C THR A 79 -11.95 10.29 17.18
N ARG A 80 -10.70 10.28 17.66
CA ARG A 80 -10.38 11.12 18.82
C ARG A 80 -10.67 12.56 18.44
N PRO A 81 -11.29 13.37 19.31
CA PRO A 81 -11.61 14.77 19.00
C PRO A 81 -10.41 15.58 18.49
N GLN A 82 -9.21 15.15 18.87
CA GLN A 82 -7.94 15.72 18.43
C GLN A 82 -7.65 15.39 16.95
N ASP A 83 -7.96 14.19 16.48
CA ASP A 83 -7.67 13.78 15.11
C ASP A 83 -8.64 14.46 14.13
N ALA A 84 -9.92 14.55 14.48
CA ALA A 84 -10.91 15.31 13.73
C ALA A 84 -10.53 16.81 13.63
N ARG A 85 -10.07 17.41 14.73
CA ARG A 85 -9.63 18.81 14.74
C ARG A 85 -8.40 19.02 13.85
N ARG A 86 -7.39 18.15 13.91
CA ARG A 86 -6.20 18.21 13.03
C ARG A 86 -6.57 18.08 11.57
N GLN A 87 -7.54 17.25 11.25
CA GLN A 87 -8.07 17.13 9.91
C GLN A 87 -8.70 18.45 9.45
N THR A 88 -9.58 19.07 10.24
CA THR A 88 -10.17 20.37 9.95
C THR A 88 -9.11 21.47 9.74
N ILE A 89 -8.06 21.50 10.56
CA ILE A 89 -6.92 22.40 10.39
C ILE A 89 -6.22 22.17 9.06
N THR A 90 -5.95 20.92 8.72
CA THR A 90 -5.27 20.54 7.48
C THR A 90 -6.08 20.96 6.26
N GLU A 91 -7.38 20.62 6.22
CA GLU A 91 -8.29 20.98 5.13
C GLU A 91 -8.35 22.48 4.92
N TYR A 92 -8.51 23.24 6.00
CA TYR A 92 -8.53 24.72 5.94
C TYR A 92 -7.25 25.29 5.35
N VAL A 93 -6.07 24.80 5.81
CA VAL A 93 -4.78 25.32 5.33
C VAL A 93 -4.52 24.90 3.88
N LEU A 94 -5.00 23.72 3.46
CA LEU A 94 -4.91 23.28 2.06
C LEU A 94 -5.76 24.15 1.14
N GLU A 95 -6.96 24.49 1.56
CA GLU A 95 -7.88 25.35 0.78
C GLU A 95 -7.37 26.79 0.68
N HIS A 96 -6.88 27.37 1.79
CA HIS A 96 -6.48 28.78 1.88
C HIS A 96 -4.97 29.02 1.66
N SER A 97 -4.19 27.93 1.44
CA SER A 97 -2.73 27.93 1.29
C SER A 97 -1.94 28.36 2.54
N THR A 98 -2.44 29.25 3.35
CA THR A 98 -1.83 29.73 4.61
C THR A 98 -2.90 30.01 5.67
N ALA A 99 -2.53 29.91 6.94
CA ALA A 99 -3.37 30.31 8.06
C ALA A 99 -2.54 30.76 9.27
N THR A 100 -3.11 31.62 10.10
CA THR A 100 -2.55 31.99 11.41
C THR A 100 -3.09 31.05 12.50
N ALA A 101 -2.35 30.93 13.60
CA ALA A 101 -2.84 30.16 14.76
C ALA A 101 -4.13 30.74 15.36
N ALA A 102 -4.34 32.06 15.23
CA ALA A 102 -5.54 32.73 15.73
C ALA A 102 -6.78 32.39 14.88
N GLU A 103 -6.67 32.38 13.55
CA GLU A 103 -7.74 31.98 12.64
C GLU A 103 -8.13 30.50 12.91
N LEU A 104 -7.14 29.62 13.06
CA LEU A 104 -7.35 28.21 13.34
C LEU A 104 -7.96 27.97 14.73
N ALA A 105 -7.65 28.80 15.73
CA ALA A 105 -8.29 28.75 17.04
C ALA A 105 -9.77 29.17 16.95
N GLY A 106 -10.09 30.21 16.18
CA GLY A 106 -11.46 30.60 15.88
C GLY A 106 -12.25 29.51 15.15
N LEU A 107 -11.62 28.89 14.13
CA LEU A 107 -12.23 27.82 13.34
C LEU A 107 -12.55 26.58 14.20
N THR A 108 -11.63 26.18 15.06
CA THR A 108 -11.73 24.90 15.80
C THR A 108 -12.34 25.04 17.20
N GLY A 109 -12.55 26.27 17.68
CA GLY A 109 -13.12 26.56 19.00
C GLY A 109 -12.23 26.17 20.18
N VAL A 110 -10.91 26.00 19.98
CA VAL A 110 -9.98 25.63 21.04
C VAL A 110 -8.95 26.75 21.33
N SER A 111 -8.24 26.62 22.45
CA SER A 111 -7.23 27.61 22.84
C SER A 111 -6.06 27.66 21.85
N LEU A 112 -5.41 28.85 21.73
CA LEU A 112 -4.17 29.01 20.94
C LEU A 112 -3.08 27.97 21.31
N MET A 113 -2.96 27.63 22.60
CA MET A 113 -2.00 26.64 23.05
C MET A 113 -2.29 25.25 22.48
N THR A 114 -3.57 24.90 22.40
CA THR A 114 -4.00 23.61 21.79
C THR A 114 -3.71 23.62 20.29
N VAL A 115 -4.03 24.72 19.60
CA VAL A 115 -3.71 24.87 18.17
C VAL A 115 -2.20 24.77 17.94
N HIS A 116 -1.38 25.43 18.73
CA HIS A 116 0.08 25.34 18.58
C HIS A 116 0.60 23.91 18.69
N ARG A 117 0.07 23.11 19.63
CA ARG A 117 0.43 21.69 19.75
C ARG A 117 0.01 20.88 18.53
N ASP A 118 -1.19 21.14 18.01
CA ASP A 118 -1.65 20.47 16.79
C ASP A 118 -0.81 20.88 15.57
N LEU A 119 -0.44 22.17 15.46
CA LEU A 119 0.45 22.65 14.41
C LEU A 119 1.88 22.09 14.52
N ASP A 120 2.39 21.88 15.73
CA ASP A 120 3.70 21.25 15.95
C ASP A 120 3.67 19.80 15.46
N GLU A 121 2.61 19.10 15.76
CA GLU A 121 2.45 17.70 15.32
C GLU A 121 2.23 17.61 13.81
N LEU A 122 1.40 18.46 13.20
CA LEU A 122 1.20 18.49 11.76
C LEU A 122 2.49 18.88 11.01
N ALA A 123 3.30 19.78 11.60
CA ALA A 123 4.62 20.09 11.04
C ALA A 123 5.61 18.93 11.19
N ARG A 124 5.58 18.19 12.31
CA ARG A 124 6.38 16.96 12.51
C ARG A 124 6.00 15.88 11.51
N LEU A 125 4.71 15.75 11.20
CA LEU A 125 4.18 14.82 10.19
C LEU A 125 4.46 15.28 8.74
N GLY A 126 5.05 16.46 8.56
CA GLY A 126 5.33 17.01 7.24
C GLY A 126 4.10 17.51 6.48
N VAL A 127 2.97 17.69 7.15
CA VAL A 127 1.72 18.20 6.56
C VAL A 127 1.79 19.71 6.32
N LEU A 128 2.34 20.43 7.28
CA LEU A 128 2.43 21.89 7.29
C LEU A 128 3.87 22.34 7.46
N ARG A 129 4.15 23.55 6.98
CA ARG A 129 5.40 24.28 7.27
C ARG A 129 5.07 25.51 8.11
N LYS A 130 5.74 25.64 9.25
CA LYS A 130 5.64 26.82 10.09
C LYS A 130 6.52 27.94 9.54
N PHE A 131 6.00 29.19 9.57
CA PHE A 131 6.76 30.40 9.29
C PHE A 131 6.41 31.46 10.32
N ARG A 132 7.12 32.60 10.28
CA ARG A 132 6.83 33.71 11.21
C ARG A 132 5.45 34.29 10.92
N GLY A 133 4.50 34.09 11.85
CA GLY A 133 3.13 34.55 11.74
C GLY A 133 2.08 33.54 11.33
N GLY A 134 2.48 32.32 10.95
CA GLY A 134 1.49 31.31 10.57
C GLY A 134 2.04 29.98 10.12
N VAL A 135 1.21 29.26 9.41
CA VAL A 135 1.52 27.99 8.75
C VAL A 135 1.11 28.03 7.29
N SER A 136 1.79 27.27 6.46
CA SER A 136 1.41 26.99 5.08
C SER A 136 1.32 25.49 4.85
N ALA A 137 0.46 25.07 3.94
CA ALA A 137 0.48 23.70 3.46
C ALA A 137 1.84 23.40 2.80
N LEU A 138 2.35 22.19 3.02
CA LEU A 138 3.32 21.63 2.10
C LEU A 138 2.58 21.08 0.86
N PRO A 139 3.25 20.94 -0.30
CA PRO A 139 2.63 20.30 -1.45
C PRO A 139 2.00 18.98 -1.03
N SER A 140 0.80 18.68 -1.51
CA SER A 140 0.06 17.46 -1.15
C SER A 140 0.87 16.18 -1.40
N SER A 141 1.73 16.20 -2.42
CA SER A 141 2.69 15.14 -2.72
C SER A 141 3.63 14.78 -1.56
N VAL A 142 3.87 15.68 -0.61
CA VAL A 142 4.84 15.45 0.49
C VAL A 142 4.17 14.78 1.69
N PHE A 143 2.99 15.25 2.11
CA PHE A 143 2.37 14.75 3.34
C PHE A 143 1.40 13.59 3.11
N GLU A 144 0.73 13.52 1.96
CA GLU A 144 -0.13 12.38 1.60
C GLU A 144 0.67 11.07 1.41
N SER A 145 1.96 11.18 1.18
CA SER A 145 2.88 10.04 1.19
C SER A 145 3.12 9.49 2.60
N SER A 146 3.05 10.32 3.65
CA SER A 146 3.35 9.90 5.02
C SER A 146 2.32 8.89 5.54
N LEU A 147 2.80 7.69 5.88
CA LEU A 147 1.95 6.65 6.47
C LEU A 147 1.30 7.11 7.78
N GLU A 148 2.05 7.80 8.65
CA GLU A 148 1.53 8.27 9.94
C GLU A 148 0.36 9.23 9.77
N TYR A 149 0.45 10.17 8.81
CA TYR A 149 -0.66 11.04 8.46
C TYR A 149 -1.86 10.22 7.96
N ARG A 150 -1.64 9.34 6.99
CA ARG A 150 -2.68 8.51 6.38
C ARG A 150 -3.39 7.59 7.36
N LEU A 151 -2.73 7.16 8.45
CA LEU A 151 -3.34 6.33 9.49
C LEU A 151 -4.37 7.10 10.34
N GLY A 152 -4.20 8.42 10.49
CA GLY A 152 -5.09 9.28 11.29
C GLY A 152 -6.31 9.80 10.53
N VAL A 153 -6.22 9.92 9.19
CA VAL A 153 -7.25 10.57 8.36
C VAL A 153 -8.26 9.56 7.82
N ASN A 154 -9.55 9.92 7.81
CA ASN A 154 -10.67 9.14 7.23
C ASN A 154 -10.67 7.69 7.72
N ARG A 155 -10.52 7.50 9.02
CA ARG A 155 -10.39 6.15 9.60
C ARG A 155 -11.68 5.37 9.50
N ALA A 156 -12.82 5.99 9.77
CA ALA A 156 -14.13 5.35 9.73
C ALA A 156 -14.51 4.92 8.30
N GLU A 157 -14.20 5.77 7.32
CA GLU A 157 -14.40 5.53 5.90
C GLU A 157 -13.55 4.34 5.42
N LYS A 158 -12.27 4.30 5.80
CA LYS A 158 -11.38 3.19 5.47
C LYS A 158 -11.78 1.87 6.12
N GLU A 159 -12.25 1.91 7.37
CA GLU A 159 -12.78 0.74 8.07
C GLU A 159 -14.07 0.24 7.40
N ALA A 160 -14.94 1.13 6.91
CA ALA A 160 -16.14 0.78 6.16
C ALA A 160 -15.79 0.12 4.80
N VAL A 161 -14.88 0.74 4.04
CA VAL A 161 -14.38 0.20 2.77
C VAL A 161 -13.73 -1.17 2.99
N ALA A 162 -12.93 -1.32 4.03
CA ALA A 162 -12.28 -2.58 4.39
C ALA A 162 -13.31 -3.68 4.73
N ALA A 163 -14.40 -3.34 5.44
CA ALA A 163 -15.44 -4.30 5.80
C ALA A 163 -16.14 -4.87 4.55
N VAL A 164 -16.51 -4.00 3.59
CA VAL A 164 -17.11 -4.42 2.32
C VAL A 164 -16.11 -5.21 1.47
N ALA A 165 -14.83 -4.82 1.46
CA ALA A 165 -13.81 -5.53 0.72
C ALA A 165 -13.49 -6.91 1.32
N ALA A 166 -13.61 -7.08 2.64
CA ALA A 166 -13.41 -8.37 3.29
C ALA A 166 -14.43 -9.43 2.84
N GLU A 167 -15.66 -9.03 2.49
CA GLU A 167 -16.69 -9.92 1.95
C GLU A 167 -16.33 -10.53 0.58
N LEU A 168 -15.34 -9.96 -0.11
CA LEU A 168 -14.89 -10.44 -1.42
C LEU A 168 -13.86 -11.57 -1.31
N VAL A 169 -13.26 -11.73 -0.14
CA VAL A 169 -12.17 -12.68 0.09
C VAL A 169 -12.71 -13.94 0.72
N GLU A 170 -12.49 -15.05 0.03
CA GLU A 170 -12.93 -16.38 0.47
C GLU A 170 -11.75 -17.18 1.02
N PRO A 171 -11.99 -18.09 1.98
CA PRO A 171 -10.97 -19.00 2.46
C PRO A 171 -10.33 -19.82 1.32
N GLY A 172 -9.01 -19.93 1.35
CA GLY A 172 -8.22 -20.63 0.33
C GLY A 172 -7.64 -19.71 -0.75
N MET A 173 -8.12 -18.48 -0.87
CA MET A 173 -7.60 -17.53 -1.85
C MET A 173 -6.17 -17.09 -1.56
N SER A 174 -5.45 -16.74 -2.63
CA SER A 174 -4.23 -15.95 -2.61
C SER A 174 -4.58 -14.48 -2.87
N VAL A 175 -4.26 -13.60 -1.91
CA VAL A 175 -4.56 -12.17 -1.98
C VAL A 175 -3.29 -11.34 -1.90
N MET A 176 -3.21 -10.28 -2.69
CA MET A 176 -2.11 -9.31 -2.63
C MET A 176 -2.63 -7.97 -2.13
N LEU A 177 -2.01 -7.46 -1.07
CA LEU A 177 -2.36 -6.22 -0.40
C LEU A 177 -1.22 -5.21 -0.55
N ASP A 178 -1.56 -3.99 -0.92
CA ASP A 178 -0.60 -2.90 -1.07
C ASP A 178 -0.25 -2.20 0.27
N ASP A 179 0.53 -1.14 0.19
CA ASP A 179 1.00 -0.33 1.31
C ASP A 179 0.01 0.76 1.78
N SER A 180 -1.25 0.67 1.36
CA SER A 180 -2.26 1.63 1.77
C SER A 180 -2.77 1.38 3.19
N THR A 181 -3.20 2.45 3.84
CA THR A 181 -3.85 2.34 5.16
C THR A 181 -5.23 1.71 5.09
N THR A 182 -5.89 1.71 3.93
CA THR A 182 -7.14 0.99 3.68
C THR A 182 -6.87 -0.52 3.59
N ALA A 183 -5.81 -0.94 2.87
CA ALA A 183 -5.39 -2.34 2.85
C ALA A 183 -4.93 -2.83 4.23
N LEU A 184 -4.30 -1.97 5.04
CA LEU A 184 -3.98 -2.30 6.43
C LEU A 184 -5.24 -2.49 7.30
N ALA A 185 -6.29 -1.68 7.09
CA ALA A 185 -7.57 -1.88 7.76
C ALA A 185 -8.21 -3.22 7.35
N LEU A 186 -8.19 -3.54 6.06
CA LEU A 186 -8.64 -4.81 5.51
C LEU A 186 -7.85 -6.00 6.07
N ALA A 187 -6.53 -5.92 6.13
CA ALA A 187 -5.67 -6.98 6.65
C ALA A 187 -6.09 -7.43 8.05
N ARG A 188 -6.49 -6.51 8.92
CA ARG A 188 -6.96 -6.83 10.29
C ARG A 188 -8.24 -7.65 10.31
N LEU A 189 -9.11 -7.51 9.30
CA LEU A 189 -10.34 -8.28 9.16
C LEU A 189 -10.06 -9.66 8.55
N LEU A 190 -9.09 -9.75 7.63
CA LEU A 190 -8.76 -11.00 6.94
C LEU A 190 -8.07 -12.04 7.82
N VAL A 191 -7.63 -11.68 9.02
CA VAL A 191 -7.14 -12.66 10.01
C VAL A 191 -8.17 -13.74 10.31
N GLU A 192 -9.46 -13.39 10.30
CA GLU A 192 -10.57 -14.32 10.55
C GLU A 192 -11.00 -15.13 9.31
N ALA A 193 -10.48 -14.79 8.11
CA ALA A 193 -10.83 -15.44 6.85
C ALA A 193 -9.88 -16.60 6.47
N ALA A 194 -9.05 -17.05 7.42
CA ALA A 194 -8.12 -18.16 7.18
C ALA A 194 -8.85 -19.46 6.75
N PRO A 195 -8.24 -20.34 5.91
CA PRO A 195 -6.87 -20.25 5.42
C PRO A 195 -6.71 -19.30 4.22
N LEU A 196 -5.60 -18.54 4.17
CA LEU A 196 -5.27 -17.64 3.07
C LEU A 196 -3.77 -17.71 2.72
N THR A 197 -3.44 -17.32 1.48
CA THR A 197 -2.08 -16.89 1.13
C THR A 197 -2.10 -15.38 0.95
N VAL A 198 -1.35 -14.65 1.77
CA VAL A 198 -1.27 -13.18 1.71
C VAL A 198 0.10 -12.76 1.19
N VAL A 199 0.11 -11.91 0.17
CA VAL A 199 1.30 -11.31 -0.43
C VAL A 199 1.27 -9.81 -0.16
N THR A 200 2.35 -9.21 0.32
CA THR A 200 2.40 -7.77 0.57
C THR A 200 3.82 -7.22 0.55
N ASN A 201 3.96 -5.97 0.09
CA ASN A 201 5.18 -5.18 0.21
C ASN A 201 5.17 -4.26 1.44
N ALA A 202 4.06 -4.19 2.18
CA ALA A 202 3.87 -3.31 3.32
C ALA A 202 4.30 -3.99 4.63
N ARG A 203 5.22 -3.37 5.37
CA ARG A 203 5.72 -3.93 6.63
C ARG A 203 4.59 -4.12 7.66
N ARG A 204 3.72 -3.12 7.83
CA ARG A 204 2.61 -3.20 8.80
C ARG A 204 1.53 -4.21 8.41
N VAL A 205 1.27 -4.41 7.13
CA VAL A 205 0.38 -5.48 6.67
C VAL A 205 1.00 -6.85 6.97
N ALA A 206 2.30 -7.01 6.70
CA ALA A 206 3.00 -8.25 7.03
C ALA A 206 3.00 -8.53 8.55
N GLU A 207 3.14 -7.51 9.39
CA GLU A 207 3.07 -7.65 10.86
C GLU A 207 1.70 -8.16 11.34
N VAL A 208 0.60 -7.80 10.68
CA VAL A 208 -0.75 -8.30 11.02
C VAL A 208 -0.84 -9.81 10.86
N PHE A 209 -0.20 -10.36 9.83
CA PHE A 209 -0.28 -11.78 9.50
C PHE A 209 0.88 -12.62 10.07
N ALA A 210 1.92 -11.97 10.60
CA ALA A 210 3.07 -12.67 11.15
C ALA A 210 2.66 -13.57 12.33
N GLY A 211 2.84 -14.87 12.18
CA GLY A 211 2.51 -15.86 13.21
C GLY A 211 1.02 -16.23 13.29
N VAL A 212 0.16 -15.73 12.39
CA VAL A 212 -1.25 -16.14 12.35
C VAL A 212 -1.36 -17.55 11.79
N PRO A 213 -1.95 -18.52 12.54
CA PRO A 213 -2.10 -19.89 12.06
C PRO A 213 -2.94 -19.95 10.77
N HIS A 214 -2.58 -20.88 9.88
CA HIS A 214 -3.29 -21.13 8.61
C HIS A 214 -3.25 -19.99 7.60
N ILE A 215 -2.45 -18.93 7.84
CA ILE A 215 -2.16 -17.91 6.84
C ILE A 215 -0.71 -18.04 6.39
N ARG A 216 -0.54 -18.29 5.08
CA ARG A 216 0.77 -18.25 4.43
C ARG A 216 1.09 -16.80 4.06
N LEU A 217 2.07 -16.21 4.71
CA LEU A 217 2.54 -14.85 4.40
C LEU A 217 3.73 -14.88 3.46
N ILE A 218 3.67 -14.10 2.37
CA ILE A 218 4.77 -13.81 1.46
C ILE A 218 5.06 -12.31 1.55
N GLY A 219 6.14 -11.95 2.24
CA GLY A 219 6.64 -10.58 2.31
C GLY A 219 7.52 -10.27 1.10
N LEU A 220 7.18 -9.24 0.35
CA LEU A 220 7.95 -8.77 -0.79
C LEU A 220 9.06 -7.84 -0.30
N GLY A 221 10.29 -8.11 -0.70
CA GLY A 221 11.44 -7.25 -0.46
C GLY A 221 11.59 -6.16 -1.51
N GLY A 222 12.59 -5.31 -1.35
CA GLY A 222 12.90 -4.21 -2.25
C GLY A 222 13.62 -3.10 -1.53
N GLU A 223 13.60 -1.89 -2.06
CA GLU A 223 14.10 -0.68 -1.41
C GLU A 223 13.10 -0.21 -0.35
N TYR A 224 13.56 -0.07 0.89
CA TYR A 224 12.67 0.33 1.98
C TYR A 224 12.39 1.83 1.96
N SER A 225 11.12 2.17 1.84
CA SER A 225 10.62 3.55 1.96
C SER A 225 10.16 3.83 3.39
N HIS A 226 10.86 4.74 4.06
CA HIS A 226 10.45 5.20 5.40
C HIS A 226 9.11 5.94 5.39
N THR A 227 8.81 6.65 4.31
CA THR A 227 7.59 7.44 4.15
C THR A 227 6.35 6.55 4.05
N HIS A 228 6.47 5.46 3.28
CA HIS A 228 5.39 4.52 3.06
C HIS A 228 5.39 3.34 4.04
N ASP A 229 6.51 3.11 4.74
CA ASP A 229 6.75 1.93 5.57
C ASP A 229 6.56 0.63 4.77
N SER A 230 7.10 0.63 3.56
CA SER A 230 6.95 -0.45 2.59
C SER A 230 8.22 -0.63 1.74
N PHE A 231 8.28 -1.74 1.03
CA PHE A 231 9.35 -2.06 0.09
C PHE A 231 8.90 -1.72 -1.33
N LEU A 232 9.71 -0.95 -2.04
CA LEU A 232 9.41 -0.39 -3.37
C LEU A 232 10.54 -0.70 -4.36
N GLY A 233 10.48 -0.08 -5.53
CA GLY A 233 11.49 -0.12 -6.56
C GLY A 233 11.48 -1.37 -7.43
N VAL A 234 12.48 -1.45 -8.32
CA VAL A 234 12.60 -2.52 -9.32
C VAL A 234 12.64 -3.91 -8.69
N PRO A 235 13.42 -4.18 -7.60
CA PRO A 235 13.47 -5.54 -7.03
C PRO A 235 12.10 -6.00 -6.49
N CYS A 236 11.29 -5.08 -5.93
CA CYS A 236 9.94 -5.39 -5.49
C CYS A 236 9.03 -5.73 -6.67
N ALA A 237 9.06 -4.93 -7.73
CA ALA A 237 8.27 -5.14 -8.93
C ALA A 237 8.62 -6.47 -9.64
N GLU A 238 9.91 -6.82 -9.72
CA GLU A 238 10.39 -8.09 -10.27
C GLU A 238 9.92 -9.29 -9.44
N ALA A 239 9.99 -9.20 -8.11
CA ALA A 239 9.48 -10.24 -7.21
C ALA A 239 7.98 -10.47 -7.40
N ILE A 240 7.19 -9.40 -7.59
CA ILE A 240 5.76 -9.48 -7.89
C ILE A 240 5.53 -10.16 -9.25
N GLY A 241 6.33 -9.82 -10.27
CA GLY A 241 6.21 -10.38 -11.61
C GLY A 241 6.39 -11.90 -11.70
N ALA A 242 6.96 -12.53 -10.66
CA ALA A 242 7.08 -13.98 -10.55
C ALA A 242 5.85 -14.65 -9.90
N LEU A 243 4.84 -13.88 -9.52
CA LEU A 243 3.66 -14.34 -8.80
C LEU A 243 2.39 -14.21 -9.66
N SER A 244 1.40 -15.04 -9.33
CA SER A 244 0.03 -14.90 -9.80
C SER A 244 -0.89 -15.14 -8.59
N VAL A 245 -1.84 -14.23 -8.36
CA VAL A 245 -2.76 -14.30 -7.21
C VAL A 245 -4.20 -14.20 -7.68
N ASP A 246 -5.12 -14.76 -6.88
CA ASP A 246 -6.56 -14.73 -7.19
C ASP A 246 -7.11 -13.32 -7.13
N MET A 247 -6.65 -12.50 -6.16
CA MET A 247 -7.15 -11.14 -5.99
C MET A 247 -6.06 -10.17 -5.56
N VAL A 248 -6.08 -8.98 -6.18
CA VAL A 248 -5.28 -7.82 -5.78
C VAL A 248 -6.21 -6.74 -5.23
N LEU A 249 -5.92 -6.26 -4.02
CA LEU A 249 -6.68 -5.19 -3.37
C LEU A 249 -5.71 -4.02 -3.09
N VAL A 250 -5.89 -2.94 -3.80
CA VAL A 250 -5.00 -1.77 -3.77
C VAL A 250 -5.78 -0.48 -3.56
N SER A 251 -5.12 0.54 -3.05
CA SER A 251 -5.62 1.91 -3.03
C SER A 251 -4.71 2.82 -3.84
N THR A 252 -5.12 4.07 -4.04
CA THR A 252 -4.29 5.06 -4.71
C THR A 252 -4.42 6.44 -4.04
N SER A 253 -3.63 7.43 -4.48
CA SER A 253 -3.65 8.77 -3.87
C SER A 253 -4.79 9.64 -4.38
N ALA A 254 -5.21 9.43 -5.64
CA ALA A 254 -6.23 10.24 -6.28
C ALA A 254 -6.88 9.48 -7.43
N MET A 255 -8.12 9.82 -7.78
CA MET A 255 -8.81 9.35 -8.96
C MET A 255 -9.83 10.38 -9.48
N ASP A 256 -10.10 10.31 -10.76
CA ASP A 256 -11.32 10.84 -11.40
C ASP A 256 -12.17 9.69 -11.93
N ALA A 257 -13.19 9.97 -12.71
CA ALA A 257 -14.08 8.94 -13.27
C ALA A 257 -13.40 7.95 -14.22
N ARG A 258 -12.22 8.27 -14.75
CA ARG A 258 -11.57 7.50 -15.81
C ARG A 258 -10.19 6.99 -15.47
N THR A 259 -9.49 7.63 -14.54
CA THR A 259 -8.06 7.38 -14.30
C THR A 259 -7.74 7.43 -12.81
N THR A 260 -6.88 6.53 -12.40
CA THR A 260 -6.27 6.51 -11.06
C THR A 260 -4.87 7.11 -11.10
N TYR A 261 -4.45 7.76 -10.01
CA TYR A 261 -3.21 8.52 -9.96
C TYR A 261 -2.45 8.28 -8.66
N HIS A 262 -1.13 8.46 -8.70
CA HIS A 262 -0.28 8.47 -7.51
C HIS A 262 0.76 9.59 -7.58
N GLN A 263 1.26 10.02 -6.39
CA GLN A 263 2.26 11.08 -6.29
C GLN A 263 3.65 10.61 -6.71
N GLU A 264 3.99 9.34 -6.48
CA GLU A 264 5.35 8.81 -6.57
C GLU A 264 5.47 7.70 -7.61
N GLN A 265 6.52 7.80 -8.43
CA GLN A 265 6.79 6.89 -9.54
C GLN A 265 7.09 5.46 -9.06
N ASP A 266 7.84 5.29 -7.97
CA ASP A 266 8.23 3.97 -7.47
C ASP A 266 7.02 3.21 -6.93
N VAL A 267 6.06 3.92 -6.33
CA VAL A 267 4.77 3.33 -5.92
C VAL A 267 3.94 2.91 -7.13
N VAL A 268 3.91 3.73 -8.19
CA VAL A 268 3.22 3.39 -9.44
C VAL A 268 3.83 2.15 -10.08
N LEU A 269 5.16 2.03 -10.10
CA LEU A 269 5.85 0.85 -10.63
C LEU A 269 5.39 -0.43 -9.92
N VAL A 270 5.41 -0.42 -8.59
CA VAL A 270 5.03 -1.58 -7.76
C VAL A 270 3.53 -1.89 -7.91
N LYS A 271 2.64 -0.88 -7.85
CA LYS A 271 1.19 -1.11 -8.00
C LYS A 271 0.81 -1.64 -9.38
N ARG A 272 1.47 -1.18 -10.45
CA ARG A 272 1.27 -1.74 -11.80
C ARG A 272 1.68 -3.21 -11.87
N ALA A 273 2.80 -3.58 -11.24
CA ALA A 273 3.21 -4.97 -11.15
C ALA A 273 2.19 -5.81 -10.37
N MET A 274 1.65 -5.29 -9.24
CA MET A 274 0.59 -5.94 -8.48
C MET A 274 -0.66 -6.18 -9.32
N LEU A 275 -1.14 -5.15 -10.03
CA LEU A 275 -2.32 -5.25 -10.90
C LEU A 275 -2.12 -6.26 -12.03
N ALA A 276 -0.91 -6.37 -12.57
CA ALA A 276 -0.58 -7.36 -13.59
C ALA A 276 -0.54 -8.80 -13.07
N ALA A 277 -0.26 -8.99 -11.77
CA ALA A 277 -0.16 -10.30 -11.13
C ALA A 277 -1.53 -10.84 -10.63
N GLY A 278 -2.55 -10.00 -10.55
CA GLY A 278 -3.87 -10.37 -10.03
C GLY A 278 -4.86 -10.80 -11.10
N THR A 279 -5.59 -11.89 -10.82
CA THR A 279 -6.71 -12.31 -11.68
C THR A 279 -7.91 -11.36 -11.50
N ARG A 280 -8.24 -11.02 -10.26
CA ARG A 280 -9.27 -10.03 -9.92
C ARG A 280 -8.62 -8.82 -9.25
N LYS A 281 -8.99 -7.63 -9.68
CA LYS A 281 -8.41 -6.35 -9.26
C LYS A 281 -9.46 -5.49 -8.59
N VAL A 282 -9.25 -5.15 -7.33
CA VAL A 282 -10.19 -4.36 -6.53
C VAL A 282 -9.50 -3.07 -6.08
N LEU A 283 -10.12 -1.93 -6.40
CA LEU A 283 -9.68 -0.62 -5.94
C LEU A 283 -10.42 -0.25 -4.65
N LEU A 284 -9.66 0.10 -3.62
CA LEU A 284 -10.16 0.54 -2.32
C LEU A 284 -9.96 2.04 -2.18
N MET A 285 -11.04 2.82 -2.13
CA MET A 285 -10.95 4.28 -2.09
C MET A 285 -11.75 4.88 -0.95
N ASP A 286 -11.23 5.91 -0.30
CA ASP A 286 -12.05 6.84 0.45
C ASP A 286 -12.45 8.02 -0.45
N ALA A 287 -13.67 8.53 -0.27
CA ALA A 287 -14.28 9.53 -1.15
C ALA A 287 -13.49 10.85 -1.20
N SER A 288 -12.69 11.16 -0.18
CA SER A 288 -11.86 12.38 -0.17
C SER A 288 -10.78 12.43 -1.26
N LYS A 289 -10.47 11.27 -1.84
CA LYS A 289 -9.47 11.13 -2.92
C LYS A 289 -10.07 11.15 -4.31
N THR A 290 -11.39 11.21 -4.41
CA THR A 290 -12.09 11.28 -5.70
C THR A 290 -12.08 12.71 -6.26
N ARG A 291 -12.29 12.87 -7.58
CA ARG A 291 -12.19 14.14 -8.31
C ARG A 291 -10.86 14.88 -8.11
N ARG A 292 -9.81 14.14 -7.89
CA ARG A 292 -8.45 14.65 -7.70
C ARG A 292 -7.49 13.98 -8.68
N THR A 293 -6.42 14.66 -9.00
CA THR A 293 -5.33 14.13 -9.83
C THR A 293 -4.01 14.18 -9.06
N ALA A 294 -3.06 13.35 -9.48
CA ALA A 294 -1.69 13.40 -8.98
C ALA A 294 -0.70 13.32 -10.15
N LEU A 295 0.60 13.44 -9.85
CA LEU A 295 1.63 13.60 -10.86
C LEU A 295 1.69 12.43 -11.86
N HIS A 296 1.55 11.20 -11.36
CA HIS A 296 1.68 10.00 -12.19
C HIS A 296 0.33 9.30 -12.35
N ARG A 297 -0.03 8.99 -13.57
CA ARG A 297 -1.16 8.10 -13.86
C ARG A 297 -0.79 6.68 -13.47
N LEU A 298 -1.65 6.00 -12.72
CA LEU A 298 -1.47 4.60 -12.38
C LEU A 298 -2.02 3.69 -13.48
N CYS A 299 -3.34 3.70 -13.68
CA CYS A 299 -4.05 2.96 -14.73
C CYS A 299 -5.44 3.56 -14.94
N PRO A 300 -6.14 3.21 -16.03
CA PRO A 300 -7.56 3.48 -16.20
C PRO A 300 -8.40 2.84 -15.09
N VAL A 301 -9.58 3.40 -14.79
CA VAL A 301 -10.49 2.85 -13.77
C VAL A 301 -11.13 1.54 -14.24
N ASP A 302 -11.37 1.38 -15.53
CA ASP A 302 -11.90 0.16 -16.17
C ASP A 302 -10.89 -1.01 -16.23
N ASP A 303 -9.62 -0.78 -15.81
CA ASP A 303 -8.68 -1.88 -15.54
C ASP A 303 -9.01 -2.64 -14.24
N PHE A 304 -9.87 -2.10 -13.38
CA PHE A 304 -10.35 -2.76 -12.17
C PHE A 304 -11.66 -3.51 -12.43
N ASP A 305 -11.80 -4.68 -11.83
CA ASP A 305 -13.06 -5.43 -11.84
C ASP A 305 -14.08 -4.81 -10.89
N GLN A 306 -13.61 -4.15 -9.83
CA GLN A 306 -14.48 -3.55 -8.83
C GLN A 306 -13.81 -2.37 -8.11
N VAL A 307 -14.61 -1.36 -7.79
CA VAL A 307 -14.25 -0.24 -6.90
C VAL A 307 -15.10 -0.33 -5.63
N VAL A 308 -14.46 -0.28 -4.46
CA VAL A 308 -15.12 -0.14 -3.16
C VAL A 308 -14.81 1.26 -2.64
N VAL A 309 -15.83 2.07 -2.42
CA VAL A 309 -15.71 3.46 -1.97
C VAL A 309 -16.71 3.74 -0.84
N ASP A 310 -16.40 4.65 0.08
CA ASP A 310 -17.35 5.06 1.12
C ASP A 310 -18.49 5.95 0.58
N ASP A 311 -19.53 6.13 1.36
CA ASP A 311 -20.75 6.86 1.00
C ASP A 311 -20.61 8.38 0.93
N GLY A 312 -19.41 8.92 1.21
CA GLY A 312 -19.05 10.31 0.95
C GLY A 312 -18.81 10.64 -0.53
N ILE A 313 -18.85 9.64 -1.42
CA ILE A 313 -18.69 9.87 -2.86
C ILE A 313 -19.81 10.73 -3.42
N GLU A 314 -19.46 11.69 -4.28
CA GLU A 314 -20.42 12.54 -4.97
C GLU A 314 -21.31 11.72 -5.93
N ALA A 315 -22.62 11.95 -5.89
CA ALA A 315 -23.59 11.17 -6.68
C ALA A 315 -23.29 11.19 -8.19
N GLY A 316 -22.90 12.33 -8.76
CA GLY A 316 -22.55 12.44 -10.18
C GLY A 316 -21.33 11.60 -10.56
N LEU A 317 -20.31 11.58 -9.71
CA LEU A 317 -19.13 10.75 -9.95
C LEU A 317 -19.44 9.25 -9.80
N LEU A 318 -20.30 8.89 -8.83
CA LEU A 318 -20.73 7.51 -8.63
C LEU A 318 -21.45 6.96 -9.88
N GLU A 319 -22.32 7.75 -10.48
CA GLU A 319 -23.01 7.37 -11.75
C GLU A 319 -22.00 7.20 -12.89
N GLU A 320 -21.06 8.16 -13.06
CA GLU A 320 -20.01 8.08 -14.08
C GLU A 320 -19.14 6.81 -13.91
N LEU A 321 -18.78 6.44 -12.68
CA LEU A 321 -17.98 5.24 -12.40
C LEU A 321 -18.75 3.95 -12.73
N ARG A 322 -20.04 3.89 -12.41
CA ARG A 322 -20.90 2.73 -12.69
C ARG A 322 -21.08 2.42 -14.16
N GLU A 323 -20.81 3.38 -15.06
CA GLU A 323 -20.81 3.14 -16.49
C GLU A 323 -19.64 2.24 -16.94
N SER A 324 -18.53 2.21 -16.17
CA SER A 324 -17.28 1.56 -16.59
C SER A 324 -16.80 0.44 -15.67
N VAL A 325 -17.24 0.42 -14.40
CA VAL A 325 -16.76 -0.54 -13.39
C VAL A 325 -17.87 -0.87 -12.38
N ASP A 326 -17.83 -2.09 -11.81
CA ASP A 326 -18.71 -2.42 -10.67
C ASP A 326 -18.32 -1.61 -9.42
N VAL A 327 -19.26 -0.86 -8.84
CA VAL A 327 -19.00 0.00 -7.67
C VAL A 327 -19.84 -0.43 -6.47
N ARG A 328 -19.17 -0.82 -5.40
CA ARG A 328 -19.77 -1.02 -4.07
C ARG A 328 -19.56 0.20 -3.19
N VAL A 329 -20.66 0.69 -2.62
CA VAL A 329 -20.63 1.82 -1.68
C VAL A 329 -20.66 1.30 -0.25
N ALA A 330 -19.62 1.58 0.50
CA ALA A 330 -19.48 1.22 1.91
C ALA A 330 -20.06 2.33 2.81
N LYS A 331 -20.81 1.95 3.84
CA LYS A 331 -21.34 2.90 4.81
C LYS A 331 -20.58 2.76 6.13
N PRO A 332 -19.99 3.85 6.65
CA PRO A 332 -19.43 3.83 7.99
C PRO A 332 -20.48 3.38 9.01
N VAL A 333 -20.11 2.44 9.88
CA VAL A 333 -21.02 2.00 10.95
C VAL A 333 -21.17 3.16 11.94
N SER A 334 -22.36 3.75 11.99
CA SER A 334 -22.73 4.86 12.88
C SER A 334 -22.69 4.50 14.38
#